data_5d8bf6f98bdf5b661181afc8fac8a284
#
_entry.id   5d8bf6f98bdf5b661181afc8fac8a284
#
_cell.length_a   1.000
_cell.length_b   1.000
_cell.length_c   1.000
_cell.angle_alpha   90.00
_cell.angle_beta   90.00
_cell.angle_gamma   90.00
#
_symmetry.space_group_name_H-M   'P 1'
#
loop_
_entity.id
_entity.type
_entity.pdbx_description
1 polymer ?
#
loop_
_entity_poly.entity_id
_entity_poly.type
_entity_poly.pdbx_seq_one_letter_code
_entity_poly.pdbx_strand_id
1 'polypeptide(L)'
;MNLHKPDVKLTSAEEALQLLKEGNERFVKGELCPKDTYEEDRKTLSGGQVPYAIVLCCADSRVAPELYFDQRLGDIFVIRNAGNVVDEVVLGSIEYGAEHLGSPLVVVLGHTSCGACTAAVQGGEVPANIGEIMKKIAPSVTEGATVDEVAAANAKAMVEQIKADEIIQHLGTTVVPAVYDILSGEVIWL
;
A
#
# COMPACT_ATOMS: atom_id res chain seq x y z
N MET A 1 -20.17 -15.86 -4.83
CA MET A 1 -20.48 -14.79 -3.88
C MET A 1 -19.95 -13.50 -4.48
N ASN A 2 -20.79 -12.53 -4.82
CA ASN A 2 -20.32 -11.25 -5.36
C ASN A 2 -19.75 -10.45 -4.19
N LEU A 3 -18.44 -10.52 -4.00
CA LEU A 3 -17.75 -9.95 -2.85
C LEU A 3 -17.63 -8.43 -2.91
N HIS A 4 -17.85 -7.83 -4.07
CA HIS A 4 -17.83 -6.37 -4.22
C HIS A 4 -18.77 -5.92 -5.31
N LYS A 5 -19.68 -5.01 -4.98
CA LYS A 5 -20.40 -4.21 -5.97
C LYS A 5 -19.67 -2.87 -6.08
N PRO A 6 -19.23 -2.46 -7.28
CA PRO A 6 -18.56 -1.18 -7.47
C PRO A 6 -19.39 0.04 -7.02
N ASP A 7 -20.67 -0.17 -6.77
CA ASP A 7 -21.63 0.87 -6.34
C ASP A 7 -21.76 1.00 -4.81
N VAL A 8 -21.11 0.13 -4.02
CA VAL A 8 -21.20 0.18 -2.55
C VAL A 8 -20.00 0.94 -2.02
N LYS A 9 -20.19 2.21 -1.69
CA LYS A 9 -19.22 2.99 -0.92
C LYS A 9 -19.13 2.38 0.48
N LEU A 10 -17.97 1.81 0.83
CA LEU A 10 -17.70 1.37 2.18
C LEU A 10 -17.68 2.58 3.12
N THR A 11 -18.27 2.43 4.28
CA THR A 11 -18.46 3.53 5.22
C THR A 11 -17.41 3.55 6.31
N SER A 12 -16.64 2.47 6.50
CA SER A 12 -15.62 2.39 7.55
C SER A 12 -14.27 1.86 7.07
N ALA A 13 -13.21 2.30 7.76
CA ALA A 13 -11.85 1.80 7.54
C ALA A 13 -11.70 0.34 8.01
N GLU A 14 -12.45 -0.08 9.02
CA GLU A 14 -12.45 -1.46 9.53
C GLU A 14 -12.99 -2.44 8.48
N GLU A 15 -14.08 -2.09 7.80
CA GLU A 15 -14.63 -2.89 6.70
C GLU A 15 -13.63 -2.99 5.55
N ALA A 16 -13.00 -1.87 5.17
CA ALA A 16 -11.96 -1.82 4.14
C ALA A 16 -10.77 -2.72 4.50
N LEU A 17 -10.29 -2.63 5.74
CA LEU A 17 -9.19 -3.45 6.24
C LEU A 17 -9.54 -4.94 6.24
N GLN A 18 -10.77 -5.28 6.63
CA GLN A 18 -11.23 -6.66 6.66
C GLN A 18 -11.28 -7.26 5.24
N LEU A 19 -11.75 -6.51 4.24
CA LEU A 19 -11.74 -6.96 2.84
C LEU A 19 -10.33 -7.25 2.31
N LEU A 20 -9.35 -6.40 2.65
CA LEU A 20 -7.95 -6.65 2.28
C LEU A 20 -7.40 -7.90 2.95
N LYS A 21 -7.69 -8.13 4.23
CA LYS A 21 -7.30 -9.34 4.96
C LYS A 21 -7.88 -10.59 4.33
N GLU A 22 -9.17 -10.62 4.08
CA GLU A 22 -9.86 -11.74 3.44
C GLU A 22 -9.34 -12.00 2.02
N GLY A 23 -9.03 -10.93 1.28
CA GLY A 23 -8.43 -11.04 -0.05
C GLY A 23 -7.05 -11.69 -0.01
N ASN A 24 -6.20 -11.28 0.94
CA ASN A 24 -4.89 -11.89 1.11
C ASN A 24 -4.98 -13.36 1.58
N GLU A 25 -5.91 -13.68 2.47
CA GLU A 25 -6.16 -15.08 2.83
C GLU A 25 -6.54 -15.95 1.63
N ARG A 26 -7.40 -15.43 0.71
CA ARG A 26 -7.74 -16.15 -0.53
C ARG A 26 -6.52 -16.33 -1.43
N PHE A 27 -5.70 -15.29 -1.55
CA PHE A 27 -4.47 -15.34 -2.34
C PHE A 27 -3.52 -16.44 -1.84
N VAL A 28 -3.24 -16.45 -0.54
CA VAL A 28 -2.36 -17.46 0.10
C VAL A 28 -2.90 -18.88 -0.05
N LYS A 29 -4.22 -19.06 0.01
CA LYS A 29 -4.88 -20.37 -0.17
C LYS A 29 -5.01 -20.78 -1.65
N GLY A 30 -4.72 -19.89 -2.62
CA GLY A 30 -4.95 -20.14 -4.04
C GLY A 30 -6.44 -20.16 -4.43
N GLU A 31 -7.31 -19.53 -3.62
CA GLU A 31 -8.77 -19.48 -3.77
C GLU A 31 -9.24 -18.11 -4.30
N LEU A 32 -8.54 -17.58 -5.31
CA LEU A 32 -8.83 -16.25 -5.86
C LEU A 32 -10.25 -16.16 -6.44
N CYS A 33 -10.87 -15.00 -6.26
CA CYS A 33 -12.13 -14.70 -6.92
C CYS A 33 -11.97 -14.65 -8.45
N PRO A 34 -12.92 -15.17 -9.23
CA PRO A 34 -12.90 -15.03 -10.68
C PRO A 34 -12.84 -13.56 -11.12
N LYS A 35 -11.98 -13.27 -12.10
CA LYS A 35 -11.77 -11.93 -12.67
C LYS A 35 -12.07 -11.91 -14.17
N ASP A 36 -13.15 -12.57 -14.57
CA ASP A 36 -13.62 -12.70 -15.96
C ASP A 36 -14.47 -11.52 -16.45
N THR A 37 -14.68 -10.52 -15.58
CA THR A 37 -15.57 -9.37 -15.83
C THR A 37 -14.81 -8.07 -16.17
N TYR A 38 -13.53 -8.12 -16.51
CA TYR A 38 -12.72 -6.91 -16.76
C TYR A 38 -13.29 -5.96 -17.84
N GLU A 39 -13.96 -6.49 -18.86
CA GLU A 39 -14.56 -5.63 -19.88
C GLU A 39 -15.76 -4.86 -19.32
N GLU A 40 -16.60 -5.52 -18.52
CA GLU A 40 -17.74 -4.91 -17.85
C GLU A 40 -17.29 -3.92 -16.77
N ASP A 41 -16.28 -4.29 -15.98
CA ASP A 41 -15.69 -3.41 -14.96
C ASP A 41 -15.17 -2.11 -15.60
N ARG A 42 -14.41 -2.20 -16.70
CA ARG A 42 -13.92 -1.01 -17.42
C ARG A 42 -15.04 -0.13 -17.94
N LYS A 43 -16.12 -0.71 -18.44
CA LYS A 43 -17.29 0.04 -18.91
C LYS A 43 -17.97 0.76 -17.76
N THR A 44 -18.18 0.07 -16.64
CA THR A 44 -18.81 0.63 -15.44
C THR A 44 -17.97 1.75 -14.83
N LEU A 45 -16.63 1.54 -14.74
CA LEU A 45 -15.70 2.48 -14.13
C LEU A 45 -15.28 3.64 -15.05
N SER A 46 -15.71 3.65 -16.32
CA SER A 46 -15.34 4.73 -17.26
C SER A 46 -15.83 6.12 -16.83
N GLY A 47 -16.85 6.19 -15.99
CA GLY A 47 -17.41 7.43 -15.45
C GLY A 47 -16.80 7.90 -14.12
N GLY A 48 -15.92 7.10 -13.48
CA GLY A 48 -15.30 7.43 -12.21
C GLY A 48 -14.86 6.19 -11.43
N GLN A 49 -14.28 6.43 -10.24
CA GLN A 49 -13.82 5.39 -9.34
C GLN A 49 -14.18 5.73 -7.89
N VAL A 50 -14.38 4.71 -7.07
CA VAL A 50 -14.67 4.83 -5.64
C VAL A 50 -13.87 3.76 -4.89
N PRO A 51 -12.54 3.87 -4.86
CA PRO A 51 -11.70 2.90 -4.16
C PRO A 51 -11.95 2.96 -2.65
N TYR A 52 -12.02 1.80 -2.01
CA TYR A 52 -12.26 1.74 -0.58
C TYR A 52 -10.98 1.80 0.27
N ALA A 53 -9.82 1.66 -0.36
CA ALA A 53 -8.53 1.81 0.30
C ALA A 53 -7.48 2.42 -0.62
N ILE A 54 -6.52 3.11 -0.02
CA ILE A 54 -5.29 3.59 -0.65
C ILE A 54 -4.16 2.65 -0.20
N VAL A 55 -3.33 2.19 -1.13
CA VAL A 55 -2.18 1.34 -0.83
C VAL A 55 -0.92 2.02 -1.36
N LEU A 56 -0.05 2.48 -0.45
CA LEU A 56 1.30 2.91 -0.77
C LEU A 56 2.25 1.72 -0.65
N CYS A 57 2.84 1.27 -1.75
CA CYS A 57 3.74 0.12 -1.76
C CYS A 57 4.98 0.32 -2.65
N CYS A 58 5.91 -0.64 -2.57
CA CYS A 58 7.10 -0.61 -3.39
C CYS A 58 6.79 -0.82 -4.89
N ALA A 59 7.62 -0.20 -5.75
CA ALA A 59 7.60 -0.41 -7.19
C ALA A 59 8.23 -1.75 -7.62
N ASP A 60 8.70 -2.57 -6.69
CA ASP A 60 9.25 -3.91 -6.95
C ASP A 60 8.28 -4.74 -7.79
N SER A 61 8.78 -5.35 -8.88
CA SER A 61 7.93 -6.07 -9.84
C SER A 61 7.24 -7.31 -9.27
N ARG A 62 7.69 -7.81 -8.13
CA ARG A 62 7.11 -8.95 -7.41
C ARG A 62 5.97 -8.55 -6.48
N VAL A 63 5.75 -7.24 -6.30
CA VAL A 63 4.78 -6.66 -5.36
C VAL A 63 3.65 -6.01 -6.16
N ALA A 64 2.51 -6.68 -6.26
CA ALA A 64 1.34 -6.21 -7.00
C ALA A 64 0.09 -6.30 -6.10
N PRO A 65 -0.30 -5.18 -5.43
CA PRO A 65 -1.35 -5.21 -4.40
C PRO A 65 -2.69 -5.75 -4.90
N GLU A 66 -3.06 -5.47 -6.12
CA GLU A 66 -4.31 -5.97 -6.71
C GLU A 66 -4.34 -7.51 -6.76
N LEU A 67 -3.17 -8.15 -6.90
CA LEU A 67 -3.08 -9.61 -6.94
C LEU A 67 -3.16 -10.23 -5.55
N TYR A 68 -2.27 -9.80 -4.63
CA TYR A 68 -2.18 -10.45 -3.32
C TYR A 68 -3.28 -10.03 -2.34
N PHE A 69 -3.99 -8.95 -2.61
CA PHE A 69 -5.24 -8.63 -1.92
C PHE A 69 -6.49 -9.15 -2.65
N ASP A 70 -6.31 -9.85 -3.78
CA ASP A 70 -7.41 -10.39 -4.60
C ASP A 70 -8.46 -9.33 -4.97
N GLN A 71 -8.00 -8.16 -5.40
CA GLN A 71 -8.84 -7.02 -5.72
C GLN A 71 -9.12 -6.89 -7.22
N ARG A 72 -10.21 -6.19 -7.56
CA ARG A 72 -10.64 -5.89 -8.93
C ARG A 72 -10.25 -4.47 -9.31
N LEU A 73 -10.49 -4.13 -10.59
CA LEU A 73 -10.35 -2.75 -11.06
C LEU A 73 -11.24 -1.82 -10.25
N GLY A 74 -10.68 -0.70 -9.78
CA GLY A 74 -11.41 0.33 -9.03
C GLY A 74 -11.54 0.08 -7.53
N ASP A 75 -11.16 -1.08 -7.00
CA ASP A 75 -11.30 -1.43 -5.59
C ASP A 75 -10.30 -0.70 -4.69
N ILE A 76 -9.05 -0.57 -5.16
CA ILE A 76 -7.97 0.09 -4.42
C ILE A 76 -7.26 1.15 -5.25
N PHE A 77 -6.85 2.24 -4.61
CA PHE A 77 -6.03 3.31 -5.20
C PHE A 77 -4.56 3.05 -4.85
N VAL A 78 -3.76 2.68 -5.85
CA VAL A 78 -2.39 2.22 -5.62
C VAL A 78 -1.37 3.29 -5.99
N ILE A 79 -0.48 3.59 -5.03
CA ILE A 79 0.66 4.50 -5.20
C ILE A 79 1.93 3.68 -5.05
N ARG A 80 2.88 3.78 -5.99
CA ARG A 80 4.09 2.96 -6.00
C ARG A 80 5.35 3.76 -6.28
N ASN A 81 6.35 3.58 -5.43
CA ASN A 81 7.72 4.03 -5.67
C ASN A 81 8.73 3.06 -5.03
N ALA A 82 10.01 3.18 -5.35
CA ALA A 82 11.03 2.34 -4.73
C ALA A 82 11.10 2.59 -3.22
N GLY A 83 10.89 1.55 -2.41
CA GLY A 83 10.96 1.62 -0.95
C GLY A 83 9.72 2.24 -0.28
N ASN A 84 8.59 2.38 -0.97
CA ASN A 84 7.33 2.91 -0.42
C ASN A 84 7.49 4.16 0.46
N VAL A 85 8.38 5.08 0.04
CA VAL A 85 8.69 6.32 0.77
C VAL A 85 7.66 7.42 0.49
N VAL A 86 7.49 8.34 1.44
CA VAL A 86 6.60 9.49 1.32
C VAL A 86 7.40 10.74 0.97
N ASP A 87 6.97 11.43 -0.09
CA ASP A 87 7.34 12.79 -0.48
C ASP A 87 6.08 13.62 -0.72
N GLU A 88 6.23 14.87 -1.16
CA GLU A 88 5.11 15.78 -1.40
C GLU A 88 4.14 15.25 -2.47
N VAL A 89 4.64 14.57 -3.52
CA VAL A 89 3.79 14.03 -4.61
C VAL A 89 3.03 12.80 -4.15
N VAL A 90 3.68 11.93 -3.37
CA VAL A 90 3.04 10.76 -2.76
C VAL A 90 1.98 11.20 -1.75
N LEU A 91 2.31 12.17 -0.88
CA LEU A 91 1.37 12.70 0.10
C LEU A 91 0.15 13.32 -0.59
N GLY A 92 0.35 14.19 -1.59
CA GLY A 92 -0.76 14.77 -2.36
C GLY A 92 -1.60 13.72 -3.09
N SER A 93 -1.01 12.58 -3.49
CA SER A 93 -1.76 11.46 -4.07
C SER A 93 -2.61 10.74 -3.02
N ILE A 94 -2.12 10.62 -1.78
CA ILE A 94 -2.85 10.06 -0.64
C ILE A 94 -4.02 10.99 -0.26
N GLU A 95 -3.76 12.30 -0.14
CA GLU A 95 -4.79 13.31 0.10
C GLU A 95 -5.89 13.24 -0.95
N TYR A 96 -5.52 13.18 -2.24
CA TYR A 96 -6.48 13.03 -3.34
C TYR A 96 -7.36 11.79 -3.18
N GLY A 97 -6.76 10.64 -2.85
CA GLY A 97 -7.50 9.40 -2.60
C GLY A 97 -8.43 9.49 -1.39
N ALA A 98 -8.00 10.13 -0.32
CA ALA A 98 -8.79 10.28 0.89
C ALA A 98 -9.90 11.34 0.74
N GLU A 99 -9.56 12.53 0.25
CA GLU A 99 -10.50 13.66 0.18
C GLU A 99 -11.46 13.57 -1.02
N HIS A 100 -10.90 13.41 -2.24
CA HIS A 100 -11.72 13.46 -3.45
C HIS A 100 -12.38 12.12 -3.80
N LEU A 101 -11.73 10.99 -3.51
CA LEU A 101 -12.30 9.66 -3.77
C LEU A 101 -13.01 9.08 -2.54
N GLY A 102 -12.75 9.64 -1.34
CA GLY A 102 -13.41 9.27 -0.10
C GLY A 102 -12.95 7.91 0.45
N SER A 103 -11.73 7.49 0.15
CA SER A 103 -11.15 6.26 0.71
C SER A 103 -10.86 6.41 2.20
N PRO A 104 -11.46 5.58 3.07
CA PRO A 104 -11.33 5.75 4.52
C PRO A 104 -10.04 5.17 5.11
N LEU A 105 -9.28 4.38 4.33
CA LEU A 105 -8.14 3.61 4.77
C LEU A 105 -6.91 3.86 3.88
N VAL A 106 -5.76 4.09 4.52
CA VAL A 106 -4.43 4.07 3.88
C VAL A 106 -3.62 2.91 4.46
N VAL A 107 -3.09 2.06 3.60
CA VAL A 107 -2.14 0.99 3.96
C VAL A 107 -0.77 1.36 3.43
N VAL A 108 0.22 1.50 4.32
CA VAL A 108 1.63 1.62 3.95
C VAL A 108 2.25 0.23 4.00
N LEU A 109 2.57 -0.30 2.83
CA LEU A 109 2.96 -1.69 2.68
C LEU A 109 4.42 -1.82 2.27
N GLY A 110 5.27 -2.21 3.24
CA GLY A 110 6.62 -2.71 2.99
C GLY A 110 6.59 -4.13 2.43
N HIS A 111 7.75 -4.69 2.11
CA HIS A 111 7.86 -6.08 1.72
C HIS A 111 9.23 -6.67 2.10
N THR A 112 9.29 -7.99 2.29
CA THR A 112 10.54 -8.70 2.55
C THR A 112 11.49 -8.63 1.35
N SER A 113 12.79 -8.70 1.61
CA SER A 113 13.83 -8.63 0.56
C SER A 113 13.74 -7.38 -0.33
N CYS A 114 13.37 -6.23 0.23
CA CYS A 114 13.24 -4.96 -0.49
C CYS A 114 14.61 -4.44 -0.93
N GLY A 115 14.79 -4.24 -2.25
CA GLY A 115 16.07 -3.75 -2.79
C GLY A 115 16.44 -2.34 -2.28
N ALA A 116 15.48 -1.45 -2.08
CA ALA A 116 15.73 -0.12 -1.52
C ALA A 116 16.17 -0.19 -0.05
N CYS A 117 15.54 -1.04 0.77
CA CYS A 117 15.96 -1.28 2.15
C CYS A 117 17.35 -1.96 2.21
N THR A 118 17.62 -2.89 1.29
CA THR A 118 18.96 -3.51 1.16
C THR A 118 20.03 -2.46 0.90
N ALA A 119 19.80 -1.56 -0.05
CA ALA A 119 20.74 -0.48 -0.34
C ALA A 119 20.92 0.47 0.86
N ALA A 120 19.85 0.77 1.61
CA ALA A 120 19.94 1.59 2.80
C ALA A 120 20.75 0.92 3.92
N VAL A 121 20.58 -0.38 4.14
CA VAL A 121 21.35 -1.17 5.14
C VAL A 121 22.83 -1.26 4.76
N GLN A 122 23.11 -1.49 3.47
CA GLN A 122 24.49 -1.58 2.98
C GLN A 122 25.24 -0.25 3.02
N GLY A 123 24.49 0.85 2.87
CA GLY A 123 25.09 2.18 2.78
C GLY A 123 25.96 2.38 1.55
N GLY A 124 26.78 3.43 1.56
CA GLY A 124 27.70 3.76 0.48
C GLY A 124 27.18 4.83 -0.48
N GLU A 125 27.97 5.13 -1.51
CA GLU A 125 27.60 6.13 -2.50
C GLU A 125 26.56 5.57 -3.48
N VAL A 126 25.50 6.35 -3.69
CA VAL A 126 24.43 6.05 -4.65
C VAL A 126 24.22 7.22 -5.59
N PRO A 127 23.75 7.01 -6.84
CA PRO A 127 23.40 8.11 -7.75
C PRO A 127 22.40 9.07 -7.13
N ALA A 128 22.49 10.37 -7.51
CA ALA A 128 21.83 11.49 -6.85
C ALA A 128 20.34 11.25 -6.51
N ASN A 129 19.52 10.82 -7.47
CA ASN A 129 18.09 10.63 -7.24
C ASN A 129 17.77 9.37 -6.42
N ILE A 130 18.61 8.32 -6.50
CA ILE A 130 18.50 7.16 -5.59
C ILE A 130 18.83 7.59 -4.16
N GLY A 131 19.75 8.55 -4.00
CA GLY A 131 20.09 9.15 -2.71
C GLY A 131 18.89 9.76 -1.98
N GLU A 132 17.92 10.33 -2.70
CA GLU A 132 16.72 10.87 -2.07
C GLU A 132 15.83 9.76 -1.45
N ILE A 133 15.74 8.60 -2.10
CA ILE A 133 15.06 7.43 -1.51
C ILE A 133 15.81 6.96 -0.26
N MET A 134 17.14 6.86 -0.35
CA MET A 134 17.96 6.42 0.78
C MET A 134 17.84 7.34 2.00
N LYS A 135 17.80 8.66 1.79
CA LYS A 135 17.58 9.65 2.87
C LYS A 135 16.26 9.42 3.62
N LYS A 136 15.21 8.96 2.92
CA LYS A 136 13.91 8.67 3.53
C LYS A 136 13.93 7.38 4.33
N ILE A 137 14.66 6.35 3.87
CA ILE A 137 14.73 5.05 4.54
C ILE A 137 15.76 5.05 5.69
N ALA A 138 16.85 5.82 5.57
CA ALA A 138 17.95 5.84 6.52
C ALA A 138 17.55 5.98 8.01
N PRO A 139 16.55 6.82 8.38
CA PRO A 139 16.09 6.90 9.76
C PRO A 139 15.54 5.59 10.33
N SER A 140 15.16 4.64 9.48
CA SER A 140 14.63 3.33 9.85
C SER A 140 15.73 2.26 10.00
N VAL A 141 16.97 2.59 9.61
CA VAL A 141 18.12 1.67 9.74
C VAL A 141 18.70 1.78 11.13
N THR A 142 18.66 0.69 11.89
CA THR A 142 19.33 0.57 13.18
C THR A 142 20.50 -0.40 13.08
N GLU A 143 21.49 -0.26 13.97
CA GLU A 143 22.67 -1.14 13.97
C GLU A 143 22.28 -2.62 14.13
N GLY A 144 22.75 -3.46 13.22
CA GLY A 144 22.47 -4.89 13.21
C GLY A 144 21.08 -5.29 12.68
N ALA A 145 20.23 -4.34 12.28
CA ALA A 145 18.92 -4.66 11.73
C ALA A 145 19.02 -5.41 10.40
N THR A 146 18.20 -6.40 10.23
CA THR A 146 17.99 -7.08 8.95
C THR A 146 17.23 -6.19 7.97
N VAL A 147 17.32 -6.51 6.68
CA VAL A 147 16.57 -5.81 5.62
C VAL A 147 15.05 -5.80 5.89
N ASP A 148 14.52 -6.90 6.38
CA ASP A 148 13.10 -7.07 6.61
C ASP A 148 12.63 -6.28 7.84
N GLU A 149 13.46 -6.19 8.88
CA GLU A 149 13.21 -5.30 10.03
C GLU A 149 13.23 -3.83 9.60
N VAL A 150 14.15 -3.43 8.70
CA VAL A 150 14.18 -2.07 8.15
C VAL A 150 12.96 -1.81 7.28
N ALA A 151 12.49 -2.76 6.48
CA ALA A 151 11.27 -2.61 5.68
C ALA A 151 10.04 -2.38 6.58
N ALA A 152 9.93 -3.11 7.69
CA ALA A 152 8.86 -2.95 8.67
C ALA A 152 8.95 -1.59 9.41
N ALA A 153 10.16 -1.19 9.82
CA ALA A 153 10.40 0.09 10.48
C ALA A 153 10.10 1.27 9.53
N ASN A 154 10.50 1.17 8.26
CA ASN A 154 10.21 2.18 7.24
C ASN A 154 8.69 2.31 7.01
N ALA A 155 7.96 1.20 6.90
CA ALA A 155 6.50 1.25 6.76
C ALA A 155 5.85 1.99 7.94
N LYS A 156 6.27 1.74 9.17
CA LYS A 156 5.80 2.46 10.37
C LYS A 156 6.18 3.95 10.35
N ALA A 157 7.40 4.28 9.95
CA ALA A 157 7.86 5.67 9.86
C ALA A 157 7.04 6.47 8.83
N MET A 158 6.74 5.86 7.68
CA MET A 158 5.91 6.49 6.65
C MET A 158 4.46 6.66 7.13
N VAL A 159 3.92 5.72 7.90
CA VAL A 159 2.61 5.87 8.57
C VAL A 159 2.58 7.10 9.46
N GLU A 160 3.59 7.30 10.30
CA GLU A 160 3.64 8.45 11.19
C GLU A 160 3.76 9.79 10.41
N GLN A 161 4.50 9.79 9.30
CA GLN A 161 4.57 10.96 8.41
C GLN A 161 3.20 11.29 7.79
N ILE A 162 2.45 10.28 7.31
CA ILE A 162 1.11 10.47 6.72
C ILE A 162 0.12 10.92 7.79
N LYS A 163 0.15 10.33 9.00
CA LYS A 163 -0.71 10.73 10.12
C LYS A 163 -0.48 12.17 10.61
N ALA A 164 0.72 12.71 10.38
CA ALA A 164 1.04 14.09 10.72
C ALA A 164 0.46 15.13 9.75
N ASP A 165 -0.05 14.68 8.60
CA ASP A 165 -0.68 15.54 7.61
C ASP A 165 -2.03 16.09 8.08
N GLU A 166 -2.24 17.41 7.90
CA GLU A 166 -3.42 18.13 8.39
C GLU A 166 -4.73 17.68 7.70
N ILE A 167 -4.67 17.34 6.41
CA ILE A 167 -5.83 16.89 5.63
C ILE A 167 -6.23 15.50 6.09
N ILE A 168 -5.28 14.59 6.24
CA ILE A 168 -5.50 13.23 6.73
C ILE A 168 -6.09 13.23 8.15
N GLN A 169 -5.58 14.11 9.02
CA GLN A 169 -6.13 14.29 10.37
C GLN A 169 -7.56 14.84 10.34
N HIS A 170 -7.81 15.87 9.52
CA HIS A 170 -9.13 16.48 9.41
C HIS A 170 -10.19 15.49 8.90
N LEU A 171 -9.84 14.64 7.95
CA LEU A 171 -10.73 13.61 7.40
C LEU A 171 -10.93 12.42 8.36
N GLY A 172 -10.05 12.24 9.35
CA GLY A 172 -10.06 11.07 10.22
C GLY A 172 -9.70 9.78 9.50
N THR A 173 -8.91 9.87 8.42
CA THR A 173 -8.51 8.71 7.61
C THR A 173 -7.61 7.78 8.44
N THR A 174 -7.95 6.51 8.47
CA THR A 174 -7.16 5.49 9.17
C THR A 174 -5.91 5.15 8.35
N VAL A 175 -4.74 5.15 9.00
CA VAL A 175 -3.46 4.82 8.34
C VAL A 175 -2.79 3.68 9.10
N VAL A 176 -2.47 2.58 8.40
CA VAL A 176 -1.91 1.36 9.02
C VAL A 176 -0.66 0.87 8.29
N PRO A 177 0.35 0.35 9.01
CA PRO A 177 1.51 -0.29 8.42
C PRO A 177 1.30 -1.79 8.23
N ALA A 178 1.89 -2.34 7.16
CA ALA A 178 1.96 -3.78 6.93
C ALA A 178 3.23 -4.15 6.16
N VAL A 179 3.56 -5.44 6.12
CA VAL A 179 4.65 -6.01 5.32
C VAL A 179 4.13 -7.21 4.53
N TYR A 180 4.36 -7.20 3.24
CA TYR A 180 4.12 -8.33 2.36
C TYR A 180 5.33 -9.26 2.35
N ASP A 181 5.15 -10.50 2.73
CA ASP A 181 6.17 -11.54 2.61
C ASP A 181 6.12 -12.14 1.18
N ILE A 182 7.18 -11.88 0.43
CA ILE A 182 7.26 -12.35 -0.98
C ILE A 182 7.28 -13.88 -1.08
N LEU A 183 7.78 -14.57 -0.08
CA LEU A 183 7.93 -16.03 -0.10
C LEU A 183 6.60 -16.73 0.20
N SER A 184 5.92 -16.34 1.26
CA SER A 184 4.65 -16.95 1.69
C SER A 184 3.43 -16.37 0.98
N GLY A 185 3.52 -15.13 0.49
CA GLY A 185 2.40 -14.37 -0.03
C GLY A 185 1.52 -13.72 1.05
N GLU A 186 1.89 -13.85 2.32
CA GLU A 186 1.15 -13.28 3.44
C GLU A 186 1.40 -11.79 3.62
N VAL A 187 0.38 -11.06 4.04
CA VAL A 187 0.49 -9.68 4.52
C VAL A 187 0.43 -9.67 6.04
N ILE A 188 1.53 -9.25 6.66
CA ILE A 188 1.70 -9.15 8.10
C ILE A 188 1.34 -7.72 8.52
N TRP A 189 0.28 -7.58 9.30
CA TRP A 189 -0.16 -6.29 9.85
C TRP A 189 0.65 -5.96 11.11
N LEU A 190 1.15 -4.71 11.24
CA LEU A 190 2.16 -4.31 12.24
C LEU A 190 1.57 -3.51 13.42
#